data_8610a5a1c418c214c20080448550163e
#
_entry.id   8610a5a1c418c214c20080448550163e
#
_cell.length_a   1.000
_cell.length_b   1.000
_cell.length_c   1.000
_cell.angle_alpha   90.00
_cell.angle_beta   90.00
_cell.angle_gamma   90.00
#
_symmetry.space_group_name_H-M   'P 1'
#
loop_
_entity.id
_entity.type
_entity.pdbx_description
1 polymer ?
#
loop_
_entity_poly.entity_id
_entity_poly.type
_entity_poly.pdbx_seq_one_letter_code
_entity_poly.pdbx_strand_id
1 'polypeptide(L)'
;PGSVMELMNIINDAGVPPGVVNLLSGDPAQISSQLISSDIVKKVSITGSTRVGKLILKQAAEKVQRVTMELSGHSPFIVFDDVDINKVTDMAITAKFRNNGQVCISPARFYIHEKKKDEFAKTLVEKVSKLKIGNGMDEDTILGPLTTEKRLNEIETLVEKTKSEGATVLCGGKRPSGFNKGYFYEPTIFDNVQDNFTIAKEEPFGPLVPLLTFKDTDEVVRRANDNDLGLASYIYTN
;
A
#
# COMPACT_ATOMS: atom_id res chain seq x y z
N PRO A 1 17.68 -6.97 -2.15
CA PRO A 1 18.85 -6.07 -1.96
C PRO A 1 19.48 -5.62 -3.29
N GLY A 2 19.24 -6.31 -4.43
CA GLY A 2 19.92 -6.05 -5.70
C GLY A 2 19.90 -4.58 -6.17
N SER A 3 18.72 -3.95 -6.20
CA SER A 3 18.59 -2.54 -6.62
C SER A 3 19.38 -1.56 -5.74
N VAL A 4 19.43 -1.84 -4.42
CA VAL A 4 20.19 -0.99 -3.49
C VAL A 4 21.70 -1.22 -3.64
N MET A 5 22.11 -2.45 -3.93
CA MET A 5 23.51 -2.77 -4.24
C MET A 5 23.97 -2.05 -5.51
N GLU A 6 23.13 -2.04 -6.55
CA GLU A 6 23.41 -1.29 -7.78
C GLU A 6 23.51 0.22 -7.55
N LEU A 7 22.63 0.76 -6.71
CA LEU A 7 22.73 2.16 -6.29
C LEU A 7 24.08 2.46 -5.60
N MET A 8 24.60 1.53 -4.79
CA MET A 8 25.93 1.69 -4.18
C MET A 8 27.05 1.70 -5.22
N ASN A 9 26.96 0.87 -6.26
CA ASN A 9 27.91 0.90 -7.37
C ASN A 9 27.91 2.28 -8.06
N ILE A 10 26.71 2.80 -8.37
CA ILE A 10 26.54 4.13 -8.97
C ILE A 10 27.14 5.24 -8.09
N ILE A 11 26.91 5.17 -6.77
CA ILE A 11 27.44 6.14 -5.79
C ILE A 11 28.98 6.12 -5.81
N ASN A 12 29.59 4.93 -5.83
CA ASN A 12 31.04 4.79 -5.90
C ASN A 12 31.61 5.31 -7.24
N ASP A 13 30.96 4.99 -8.36
CA ASP A 13 31.36 5.44 -9.70
C ASP A 13 31.24 6.97 -9.84
N ALA A 14 30.29 7.57 -9.13
CA ALA A 14 30.13 9.03 -9.05
C ALA A 14 31.22 9.73 -8.22
N GLY A 15 32.16 8.98 -7.62
CA GLY A 15 33.30 9.52 -6.89
C GLY A 15 33.00 9.94 -5.47
N VAL A 16 31.92 9.46 -4.85
CA VAL A 16 31.66 9.71 -3.42
C VAL A 16 32.77 9.05 -2.58
N PRO A 17 33.44 9.77 -1.65
CA PRO A 17 34.55 9.22 -0.91
C PRO A 17 34.17 7.95 -0.12
N PRO A 18 35.03 6.94 -0.05
CA PRO A 18 34.79 5.73 0.72
C PRO A 18 34.42 6.02 2.17
N GLY A 19 33.41 5.30 2.69
CA GLY A 19 32.94 5.44 4.07
C GLY A 19 31.87 6.53 4.28
N VAL A 20 31.60 7.40 3.31
CA VAL A 20 30.54 8.41 3.40
C VAL A 20 29.15 7.76 3.32
N VAL A 21 28.97 6.80 2.43
CA VAL A 21 27.76 5.98 2.30
C VAL A 21 28.12 4.53 2.48
N ASN A 22 27.40 3.82 3.34
CA ASN A 22 27.63 2.41 3.64
C ASN A 22 26.34 1.62 3.56
N LEU A 23 26.37 0.43 2.96
CA LEU A 23 25.24 -0.48 2.87
C LEU A 23 25.47 -1.69 3.79
N LEU A 24 24.47 -1.96 4.63
CA LEU A 24 24.39 -3.18 5.43
C LEU A 24 23.16 -3.98 5.01
N SER A 25 23.33 -5.29 4.84
CA SER A 25 22.25 -6.22 4.55
C SER A 25 22.33 -7.40 5.52
N GLY A 26 21.18 -7.75 6.13
CA GLY A 26 21.12 -8.82 7.12
C GLY A 26 19.82 -8.77 7.91
N ASP A 27 19.83 -9.30 9.14
CA ASP A 27 18.68 -9.22 10.04
C ASP A 27 18.39 -7.76 10.43
N PRO A 28 17.19 -7.23 10.09
CA PRO A 28 16.89 -5.82 10.33
C PRO A 28 16.87 -5.44 11.82
N ALA A 29 16.45 -6.36 12.71
CA ALA A 29 16.37 -6.10 14.13
C ALA A 29 17.77 -6.00 14.76
N GLN A 30 18.68 -6.91 14.37
CA GLN A 30 20.06 -6.89 14.85
C GLN A 30 20.79 -5.64 14.35
N ILE A 31 20.70 -5.32 13.05
CA ILE A 31 21.36 -4.17 12.44
C ILE A 31 20.87 -2.87 13.08
N SER A 32 19.54 -2.68 13.15
CA SER A 32 18.96 -1.46 13.70
C SER A 32 19.31 -1.27 15.19
N SER A 33 19.21 -2.32 16.00
CA SER A 33 19.56 -2.25 17.42
C SER A 33 21.03 -1.89 17.63
N GLN A 34 21.95 -2.50 16.86
CA GLN A 34 23.39 -2.19 16.96
C GLN A 34 23.70 -0.76 16.54
N LEU A 35 23.08 -0.26 15.45
CA LEU A 35 23.30 1.12 15.00
C LEU A 35 22.72 2.14 15.97
N ILE A 36 21.51 1.93 16.47
CA ILE A 36 20.82 2.86 17.37
C ILE A 36 21.52 2.91 18.74
N SER A 37 22.06 1.79 19.22
CA SER A 37 22.81 1.75 20.48
C SER A 37 24.18 2.41 20.41
N SER A 38 24.68 2.72 19.19
CA SER A 38 25.99 3.36 19.00
C SER A 38 25.99 4.83 19.40
N ASP A 39 27.06 5.27 20.07
CA ASP A 39 27.25 6.68 20.43
C ASP A 39 27.60 7.56 19.22
N ILE A 40 27.98 6.95 18.11
CA ILE A 40 28.35 7.65 16.87
C ILE A 40 27.09 8.08 16.10
N VAL A 41 26.04 7.25 16.09
CA VAL A 41 24.80 7.52 15.35
C VAL A 41 24.01 8.62 16.05
N LYS A 42 23.73 9.70 15.35
CA LYS A 42 23.05 10.89 15.87
C LYS A 42 21.64 11.07 15.34
N LYS A 43 21.31 10.45 14.21
CA LYS A 43 19.98 10.51 13.59
C LYS A 43 19.60 9.15 13.02
N VAL A 44 18.33 8.78 13.19
CA VAL A 44 17.72 7.60 12.60
C VAL A 44 16.59 8.04 11.68
N SER A 45 16.58 7.53 10.45
CA SER A 45 15.44 7.64 9.52
C SER A 45 14.97 6.24 9.18
N ILE A 46 13.66 6.04 9.17
CA ILE A 46 13.06 4.75 8.83
C ILE A 46 11.83 4.93 7.94
N THR A 47 11.70 4.04 6.96
CA THR A 47 10.44 3.75 6.27
C THR A 47 10.00 2.35 6.65
N GLY A 48 8.77 2.19 7.17
CA GLY A 48 8.29 0.89 7.61
C GLY A 48 6.90 0.94 8.26
N SER A 49 6.49 -0.14 8.91
CA SER A 49 5.20 -0.17 9.60
C SER A 49 5.21 0.72 10.85
N THR A 50 4.03 1.26 11.22
CA THR A 50 3.86 2.05 12.46
C THR A 50 4.34 1.30 13.69
N ARG A 51 4.14 -0.03 13.75
CA ARG A 51 4.64 -0.88 14.83
C ARG A 51 6.16 -0.85 14.95
N VAL A 52 6.87 -0.96 13.82
CA VAL A 52 8.35 -0.88 13.80
C VAL A 52 8.81 0.53 14.14
N GLY A 53 8.16 1.57 13.61
CA GLY A 53 8.46 2.96 13.95
C GLY A 53 8.40 3.23 15.44
N LYS A 54 7.36 2.73 16.14
CA LYS A 54 7.25 2.85 17.61
C LYS A 54 8.41 2.17 18.35
N LEU A 55 8.88 1.01 17.87
CA LEU A 55 10.04 0.32 18.45
C LEU A 55 11.34 1.12 18.27
N ILE A 56 11.56 1.64 17.08
CA ILE A 56 12.74 2.47 16.76
C ILE A 56 12.73 3.77 17.57
N LEU A 57 11.57 4.45 17.69
CA LEU A 57 11.42 5.64 18.52
C LEU A 57 11.80 5.36 19.99
N LYS A 58 11.32 4.24 20.54
CA LYS A 58 11.64 3.85 21.91
C LYS A 58 13.15 3.64 22.10
N GLN A 59 13.82 2.97 21.17
CA GLN A 59 15.26 2.74 21.23
C GLN A 59 16.05 4.05 21.06
N ALA A 60 15.66 4.91 20.12
CA ALA A 60 16.33 6.18 19.86
C ALA A 60 16.19 7.18 21.02
N ALA A 61 15.12 7.08 21.80
CA ALA A 61 14.88 7.92 22.98
C ALA A 61 15.95 7.74 24.06
N GLU A 62 16.51 6.54 24.24
CA GLU A 62 17.57 6.26 25.24
C GLU A 62 18.83 7.12 25.05
N LYS A 63 19.07 7.56 23.80
CA LYS A 63 20.23 8.41 23.43
C LYS A 63 19.83 9.79 22.93
N VAL A 64 18.55 10.14 23.03
CA VAL A 64 17.99 11.42 22.56
C VAL A 64 18.36 11.68 21.09
N GLN A 65 18.34 10.63 20.25
CA GLN A 65 18.68 10.72 18.84
C GLN A 65 17.56 11.42 18.06
N ARG A 66 17.92 12.16 17.02
CA ARG A 66 16.93 12.69 16.07
C ARG A 66 16.30 11.57 15.28
N VAL A 67 14.99 11.64 15.04
CA VAL A 67 14.27 10.64 14.27
C VAL A 67 13.45 11.26 13.14
N THR A 68 13.37 10.57 12.00
CA THR A 68 12.44 10.84 10.91
C THR A 68 11.73 9.53 10.59
N MET A 69 10.39 9.57 10.57
CA MET A 69 9.55 8.38 10.45
C MET A 69 8.62 8.49 9.25
N GLU A 70 8.80 7.62 8.25
CA GLU A 70 7.88 7.38 7.15
C GLU A 70 7.16 6.05 7.40
N LEU A 71 5.91 6.13 7.83
CA LEU A 71 5.19 4.98 8.38
C LEU A 71 3.99 4.58 7.50
N SER A 72 3.10 3.76 8.06
CA SER A 72 1.89 3.30 7.38
C SER A 72 0.97 4.45 6.97
N GLY A 73 0.32 4.32 5.83
CA GLY A 73 -0.78 5.16 5.38
C GLY A 73 -2.06 4.36 5.20
N HIS A 74 -3.21 5.04 5.17
CA HIS A 74 -4.50 4.43 4.86
C HIS A 74 -5.33 5.38 3.99
N SER A 75 -4.75 5.72 2.85
CA SER A 75 -5.15 6.83 1.99
C SER A 75 -6.59 6.71 1.48
N PRO A 76 -7.45 7.71 1.72
CA PRO A 76 -8.77 7.77 1.10
C PRO A 76 -8.65 8.16 -0.38
N PHE A 77 -9.47 7.53 -1.22
CA PHE A 77 -9.68 7.84 -2.63
C PHE A 77 -11.16 8.23 -2.79
N ILE A 78 -11.41 9.53 -2.93
CA ILE A 78 -12.76 10.11 -2.87
C ILE A 78 -13.20 10.52 -4.28
N VAL A 79 -14.36 10.03 -4.71
CA VAL A 79 -14.91 10.27 -6.06
C VAL A 79 -16.30 10.88 -5.94
N PHE A 80 -16.43 12.14 -6.35
CA PHE A 80 -17.70 12.86 -6.39
C PHE A 80 -18.54 12.50 -7.63
N ASP A 81 -19.78 13.01 -7.70
CA ASP A 81 -20.73 12.65 -8.77
C ASP A 81 -20.57 13.48 -10.06
N ASP A 82 -19.70 14.46 -10.08
CA ASP A 82 -19.45 15.40 -11.18
C ASP A 82 -18.28 14.98 -12.09
N VAL A 83 -17.65 13.83 -11.86
CA VAL A 83 -16.46 13.37 -12.59
C VAL A 83 -16.76 12.43 -13.75
N ASP A 84 -15.78 12.33 -14.67
CA ASP A 84 -15.72 11.29 -15.70
C ASP A 84 -15.20 9.98 -15.09
N ILE A 85 -16.08 9.00 -14.93
CA ILE A 85 -15.79 7.71 -14.31
C ILE A 85 -14.70 6.93 -15.07
N ASN A 86 -14.65 7.02 -16.40
CA ASN A 86 -13.63 6.32 -17.17
C ASN A 86 -12.23 6.83 -16.82
N LYS A 87 -12.05 8.16 -16.75
CA LYS A 87 -10.77 8.76 -16.38
C LYS A 87 -10.38 8.45 -14.93
N VAL A 88 -11.34 8.56 -14.01
CA VAL A 88 -11.05 8.32 -12.57
C VAL A 88 -10.73 6.86 -12.31
N THR A 89 -11.36 5.91 -13.00
CA THR A 89 -11.01 4.48 -12.87
C THR A 89 -9.62 4.18 -13.43
N ASP A 90 -9.15 4.85 -14.48
CA ASP A 90 -7.76 4.71 -14.96
C ASP A 90 -6.75 5.23 -13.92
N MET A 91 -7.06 6.36 -13.30
CA MET A 91 -6.26 6.90 -12.20
C MET A 91 -6.26 5.97 -10.98
N ALA A 92 -7.43 5.39 -10.65
CA ALA A 92 -7.56 4.41 -9.56
C ALA A 92 -6.67 3.18 -9.81
N ILE A 93 -6.67 2.63 -11.02
CA ILE A 93 -5.82 1.49 -11.41
C ILE A 93 -4.35 1.85 -11.28
N THR A 94 -3.93 2.98 -11.83
CA THR A 94 -2.53 3.43 -11.78
C THR A 94 -2.06 3.65 -10.34
N ALA A 95 -2.86 4.32 -9.51
CA ALA A 95 -2.51 4.60 -8.13
C ALA A 95 -2.52 3.35 -7.25
N LYS A 96 -3.50 2.44 -7.47
CA LYS A 96 -3.71 1.26 -6.62
C LYS A 96 -2.79 0.10 -6.95
N PHE A 97 -2.64 -0.22 -8.23
CA PHE A 97 -1.98 -1.47 -8.62
C PHE A 97 -0.48 -1.32 -8.90
N ARG A 98 0.07 -0.10 -8.87
CA ARG A 98 1.52 0.10 -8.83
C ARG A 98 2.12 -0.72 -7.69
N ASN A 99 3.13 -1.54 -8.01
CA ASN A 99 3.78 -2.46 -7.06
C ASN A 99 2.78 -3.35 -6.28
N ASN A 100 1.67 -3.77 -6.92
CA ASN A 100 0.58 -4.54 -6.32
C ASN A 100 -0.06 -3.87 -5.09
N GLY A 101 -0.11 -2.55 -5.04
CA GLY A 101 -0.62 -1.82 -3.88
C GLY A 101 0.28 -1.88 -2.64
N GLN A 102 1.50 -2.41 -2.75
CA GLN A 102 2.49 -2.44 -1.68
C GLN A 102 3.27 -1.11 -1.64
N VAL A 103 2.55 -0.02 -1.48
CA VAL A 103 3.05 1.37 -1.43
C VAL A 103 2.31 2.11 -0.33
N CYS A 104 3.01 2.83 0.53
CA CYS A 104 2.44 3.54 1.69
C CYS A 104 1.42 4.62 1.30
N ILE A 105 1.53 5.20 0.10
CA ILE A 105 0.56 6.15 -0.45
C ILE A 105 -0.51 5.47 -1.31
N SER A 106 -0.52 4.15 -1.48
CA SER A 106 -1.54 3.46 -2.28
C SER A 106 -2.93 3.70 -1.70
N PRO A 107 -3.95 4.04 -2.53
CA PRO A 107 -5.32 4.17 -2.07
C PRO A 107 -5.78 2.90 -1.35
N ALA A 108 -6.38 3.06 -0.18
CA ALA A 108 -6.79 1.95 0.68
C ALA A 108 -8.29 1.95 1.01
N ARG A 109 -8.95 3.11 0.94
CA ARG A 109 -10.40 3.28 1.17
C ARG A 109 -10.99 4.08 0.02
N PHE A 110 -11.83 3.44 -0.80
CA PHE A 110 -12.43 4.05 -1.98
C PHE A 110 -13.84 4.52 -1.64
N TYR A 111 -13.97 5.80 -1.34
CA TYR A 111 -15.27 6.46 -1.10
C TYR A 111 -15.84 6.96 -2.42
N ILE A 112 -16.92 6.36 -2.87
CA ILE A 112 -17.58 6.70 -4.13
C ILE A 112 -18.94 7.30 -3.83
N HIS A 113 -19.24 8.47 -4.40
CA HIS A 113 -20.54 9.10 -4.26
C HIS A 113 -21.65 8.12 -4.70
N GLU A 114 -22.72 8.00 -3.92
CA GLU A 114 -23.76 6.96 -4.11
C GLU A 114 -24.34 6.93 -5.53
N LYS A 115 -24.50 8.08 -6.18
CA LYS A 115 -25.00 8.19 -7.56
C LYS A 115 -24.05 7.62 -8.62
N LYS A 116 -22.78 7.45 -8.30
CA LYS A 116 -21.73 6.97 -9.22
C LYS A 116 -21.18 5.59 -8.87
N LYS A 117 -21.61 5.03 -7.76
CA LYS A 117 -21.07 3.79 -7.20
C LYS A 117 -21.16 2.62 -8.18
N ASP A 118 -22.34 2.38 -8.76
CA ASP A 118 -22.55 1.22 -9.65
C ASP A 118 -21.78 1.38 -10.97
N GLU A 119 -21.78 2.59 -11.55
CA GLU A 119 -21.01 2.92 -12.75
C GLU A 119 -19.51 2.73 -12.50
N PHE A 120 -18.99 3.25 -11.36
CA PHE A 120 -17.59 3.12 -10.98
C PHE A 120 -17.21 1.65 -10.76
N ALA A 121 -17.97 0.90 -9.99
CA ALA A 121 -17.71 -0.49 -9.69
C ALA A 121 -17.67 -1.34 -10.97
N LYS A 122 -18.65 -1.21 -11.83
CA LYS A 122 -18.71 -1.91 -13.11
C LYS A 122 -17.51 -1.59 -14.00
N THR A 123 -17.22 -0.30 -14.21
CA THR A 123 -16.10 0.15 -15.06
C THR A 123 -14.76 -0.30 -14.50
N LEU A 124 -14.58 -0.22 -13.18
CA LEU A 124 -13.34 -0.66 -12.54
C LEU A 124 -13.14 -2.18 -12.69
N VAL A 125 -14.17 -3.00 -12.46
CA VAL A 125 -14.12 -4.46 -12.66
C VAL A 125 -13.77 -4.82 -14.10
N GLU A 126 -14.42 -4.19 -15.10
CA GLU A 126 -14.15 -4.42 -16.51
C GLU A 126 -12.69 -4.11 -16.89
N LYS A 127 -12.09 -3.08 -16.32
CA LYS A 127 -10.69 -2.70 -16.57
C LYS A 127 -9.72 -3.60 -15.80
N VAL A 128 -10.00 -3.86 -14.54
CA VAL A 128 -9.12 -4.66 -13.65
C VAL A 128 -9.04 -6.12 -14.11
N SER A 129 -10.13 -6.70 -14.63
CA SER A 129 -10.13 -8.06 -15.17
C SER A 129 -9.23 -8.27 -16.39
N LYS A 130 -8.78 -7.18 -17.04
CA LYS A 130 -7.88 -7.20 -18.20
C LYS A 130 -6.41 -7.01 -17.81
N LEU A 131 -6.12 -6.73 -16.55
CA LEU A 131 -4.75 -6.52 -16.10
C LEU A 131 -3.96 -7.83 -16.13
N LYS A 132 -2.83 -7.82 -16.83
CA LYS A 132 -1.96 -9.00 -16.90
C LYS A 132 -1.21 -9.19 -15.58
N ILE A 133 -1.35 -10.39 -15.04
CA ILE A 133 -0.54 -10.89 -13.91
C ILE A 133 0.59 -11.73 -14.51
N GLY A 134 1.84 -11.50 -14.09
CA GLY A 134 2.95 -12.25 -14.66
C GLY A 134 4.31 -11.87 -14.11
N ASN A 135 5.33 -12.28 -14.85
CA ASN A 135 6.71 -11.91 -14.56
C ASN A 135 6.93 -10.41 -14.88
N GLY A 136 7.49 -9.66 -13.93
CA GLY A 136 7.76 -8.23 -14.10
C GLY A 136 8.82 -7.90 -15.17
N MET A 137 9.48 -8.89 -15.76
CA MET A 137 10.36 -8.71 -16.92
C MET A 137 9.61 -8.71 -18.27
N ASP A 138 8.34 -9.11 -18.28
CA ASP A 138 7.50 -9.04 -19.46
C ASP A 138 6.88 -7.64 -19.56
N GLU A 139 6.99 -6.98 -20.72
CA GLU A 139 6.64 -5.56 -20.92
C GLU A 139 5.17 -5.25 -20.63
N ASP A 140 4.25 -6.20 -20.84
CA ASP A 140 2.80 -6.03 -20.64
C ASP A 140 2.32 -6.47 -19.25
N THR A 141 3.21 -6.92 -18.37
CA THR A 141 2.87 -7.28 -16.99
C THR A 141 2.59 -6.03 -16.15
N ILE A 142 1.40 -5.98 -15.55
CA ILE A 142 1.00 -4.91 -14.63
C ILE A 142 1.15 -5.34 -13.17
N LEU A 143 0.80 -6.60 -12.86
CA LEU A 143 0.90 -7.15 -11.51
C LEU A 143 1.91 -8.28 -11.47
N GLY A 144 3.02 -8.05 -10.78
CA GLY A 144 4.00 -9.08 -10.42
C GLY A 144 3.59 -9.84 -9.16
N PRO A 145 4.50 -10.61 -8.53
CA PRO A 145 4.24 -11.25 -7.24
C PRO A 145 4.29 -10.24 -6.09
N LEU A 146 3.63 -10.57 -4.99
CA LEU A 146 3.86 -9.92 -3.70
C LEU A 146 5.29 -10.21 -3.21
N THR A 147 5.80 -9.38 -2.31
CA THR A 147 7.21 -9.42 -1.90
C THR A 147 7.59 -10.66 -1.08
N THR A 148 6.66 -11.22 -0.30
CA THR A 148 6.95 -12.33 0.61
C THR A 148 5.73 -13.25 0.76
N GLU A 149 5.97 -14.51 1.13
CA GLU A 149 4.93 -15.47 1.52
C GLU A 149 4.09 -14.94 2.70
N LYS A 150 4.75 -14.33 3.67
CA LYS A 150 4.07 -13.71 4.81
C LYS A 150 3.04 -12.67 4.34
N ARG A 151 3.40 -11.81 3.38
CA ARG A 151 2.48 -10.82 2.82
C ARG A 151 1.30 -11.48 2.09
N LEU A 152 1.56 -12.53 1.33
CA LEU A 152 0.49 -13.29 0.67
C LEU A 152 -0.52 -13.84 1.68
N ASN A 153 -0.03 -14.46 2.76
CA ASN A 153 -0.89 -15.03 3.80
C ASN A 153 -1.69 -13.94 4.56
N GLU A 154 -1.08 -12.77 4.80
CA GLU A 154 -1.78 -11.62 5.40
C GLU A 154 -2.90 -11.10 4.50
N ILE A 155 -2.66 -11.02 3.18
CA ILE A 155 -3.68 -10.62 2.19
C ILE A 155 -4.82 -11.62 2.14
N GLU A 156 -4.53 -12.92 2.10
CA GLU A 156 -5.56 -13.97 2.13
C GLU A 156 -6.42 -13.89 3.39
N THR A 157 -5.77 -13.74 4.54
CA THR A 157 -6.46 -13.59 5.83
C THR A 157 -7.39 -12.36 5.82
N LEU A 158 -6.90 -11.22 5.32
CA LEU A 158 -7.69 -10.00 5.24
C LEU A 158 -8.86 -10.14 4.27
N VAL A 159 -8.67 -10.80 3.12
CA VAL A 159 -9.75 -11.07 2.15
C VAL A 159 -10.85 -11.94 2.78
N GLU A 160 -10.50 -13.05 3.43
CA GLU A 160 -11.50 -13.93 4.06
C GLU A 160 -12.20 -13.21 5.23
N LYS A 161 -11.48 -12.41 6.00
CA LYS A 161 -12.06 -11.57 7.05
C LYS A 161 -13.07 -10.59 6.48
N THR A 162 -12.71 -9.85 5.44
CA THR A 162 -13.58 -8.86 4.79
C THR A 162 -14.86 -9.50 4.24
N LYS A 163 -14.75 -10.71 3.66
CA LYS A 163 -15.92 -11.50 3.23
C LYS A 163 -16.81 -11.89 4.40
N SER A 164 -16.22 -12.36 5.49
CA SER A 164 -16.96 -12.76 6.70
C SER A 164 -17.66 -11.58 7.40
N GLU A 165 -17.14 -10.36 7.23
CA GLU A 165 -17.75 -9.11 7.72
C GLU A 165 -18.93 -8.64 6.86
N GLY A 166 -19.17 -9.26 5.70
CA GLY A 166 -20.33 -9.02 4.84
C GLY A 166 -20.03 -8.32 3.50
N ALA A 167 -18.77 -8.09 3.17
CA ALA A 167 -18.41 -7.54 1.86
C ALA A 167 -18.65 -8.55 0.72
N THR A 168 -19.00 -8.04 -0.44
CA THR A 168 -19.18 -8.82 -1.68
C THR A 168 -17.93 -8.70 -2.54
N VAL A 169 -17.33 -9.82 -2.95
CA VAL A 169 -16.23 -9.83 -3.91
C VAL A 169 -16.79 -9.66 -5.33
N LEU A 170 -16.42 -8.59 -6.01
CA LEU A 170 -16.83 -8.32 -7.41
C LEU A 170 -15.86 -8.97 -8.41
N CYS A 171 -14.56 -9.05 -8.10
CA CYS A 171 -13.56 -9.80 -8.87
C CYS A 171 -12.36 -10.14 -7.99
N GLY A 172 -11.55 -11.11 -8.40
CA GLY A 172 -10.37 -11.56 -7.67
C GLY A 172 -10.68 -12.38 -6.43
N GLY A 173 -10.00 -12.09 -5.32
CA GLY A 173 -10.21 -12.74 -4.02
C GLY A 173 -9.56 -14.12 -3.89
N LYS A 174 -8.58 -14.43 -4.73
CA LYS A 174 -7.88 -15.74 -4.76
C LYS A 174 -6.50 -15.62 -5.40
N ARG A 175 -5.72 -16.68 -5.29
CA ARG A 175 -4.49 -16.84 -6.08
C ARG A 175 -4.85 -17.11 -7.54
N PRO A 176 -4.16 -16.51 -8.52
CA PRO A 176 -4.40 -16.79 -9.93
C PRO A 176 -3.98 -18.21 -10.28
N SER A 177 -4.70 -18.83 -11.23
CA SER A 177 -4.33 -20.14 -11.78
C SER A 177 -3.10 -20.02 -12.69
N GLY A 178 -2.36 -21.12 -12.85
CA GLY A 178 -1.24 -21.20 -13.80
C GLY A 178 0.12 -20.79 -13.22
N PHE A 179 0.19 -20.31 -11.98
CA PHE A 179 1.44 -19.99 -11.30
C PHE A 179 1.78 -21.05 -10.23
N ASN A 180 2.86 -21.77 -10.45
CA ASN A 180 3.38 -22.79 -9.50
C ASN A 180 4.53 -22.25 -8.63
N LYS A 181 5.01 -21.02 -8.90
CA LYS A 181 6.03 -20.29 -8.15
C LYS A 181 5.69 -18.81 -8.07
N GLY A 182 6.13 -18.16 -6.99
CA GLY A 182 5.87 -16.75 -6.74
C GLY A 182 4.60 -16.52 -5.91
N TYR A 183 4.53 -15.36 -5.27
CA TYR A 183 3.48 -15.00 -4.31
C TYR A 183 2.40 -14.16 -5.01
N PHE A 184 1.81 -14.71 -6.08
CA PHE A 184 0.81 -14.00 -6.88
C PHE A 184 -0.55 -13.99 -6.19
N TYR A 185 -1.25 -12.85 -6.31
CA TYR A 185 -2.63 -12.69 -5.85
C TYR A 185 -3.41 -11.83 -6.85
N GLU A 186 -4.66 -12.20 -7.12
CA GLU A 186 -5.50 -11.47 -8.06
C GLU A 186 -5.87 -10.08 -7.50
N PRO A 187 -5.91 -9.03 -8.35
CA PRO A 187 -6.47 -7.75 -7.96
C PRO A 187 -7.93 -7.95 -7.55
N THR A 188 -8.27 -7.46 -6.35
CA THR A 188 -9.53 -7.79 -5.71
C THR A 188 -10.34 -6.56 -5.42
N ILE A 189 -11.60 -6.53 -5.86
CA ILE A 189 -12.54 -5.44 -5.61
C ILE A 189 -13.66 -5.96 -4.71
N PHE A 190 -13.89 -5.24 -3.61
CA PHE A 190 -14.99 -5.50 -2.68
C PHE A 190 -16.05 -4.42 -2.80
N ASP A 191 -17.31 -4.85 -2.82
CA ASP A 191 -18.47 -4.00 -2.65
C ASP A 191 -19.10 -4.15 -1.26
N ASN A 192 -20.00 -3.24 -0.89
CA ASN A 192 -20.71 -3.23 0.37
C ASN A 192 -19.79 -3.17 1.60
N VAL A 193 -18.63 -2.54 1.46
CA VAL A 193 -17.70 -2.35 2.58
C VAL A 193 -18.20 -1.23 3.48
N GLN A 194 -18.10 -1.43 4.80
CA GLN A 194 -18.45 -0.44 5.82
C GLN A 194 -17.21 0.02 6.59
N ASP A 195 -17.27 1.21 7.20
CA ASP A 195 -16.13 1.79 7.94
C ASP A 195 -15.68 0.94 9.14
N ASN A 196 -16.56 0.10 9.68
CA ASN A 196 -16.22 -0.80 10.79
C ASN A 196 -15.54 -2.09 10.35
N PHE A 197 -15.44 -2.39 9.05
CA PHE A 197 -14.76 -3.59 8.55
C PHE A 197 -13.24 -3.45 8.71
N THR A 198 -12.57 -4.59 8.91
CA THR A 198 -11.12 -4.63 9.14
C THR A 198 -10.35 -3.96 8.00
N ILE A 199 -10.73 -4.21 6.74
CA ILE A 199 -10.08 -3.62 5.56
C ILE A 199 -10.22 -2.09 5.49
N ALA A 200 -11.23 -1.50 6.12
CA ALA A 200 -11.43 -0.06 6.21
C ALA A 200 -10.67 0.59 7.38
N LYS A 201 -10.06 -0.22 8.27
CA LYS A 201 -9.32 0.24 9.46
C LYS A 201 -7.82 -0.06 9.39
N GLU A 202 -7.42 -1.12 8.70
CA GLU A 202 -6.03 -1.57 8.59
C GLU A 202 -5.49 -1.35 7.19
N GLU A 203 -4.25 -0.89 7.08
CA GLU A 203 -3.57 -0.74 5.79
C GLU A 203 -3.45 -2.11 5.09
N PRO A 204 -4.11 -2.34 3.94
CA PRO A 204 -4.11 -3.66 3.29
C PRO A 204 -2.76 -4.01 2.67
N PHE A 205 -1.93 -3.02 2.29
CA PHE A 205 -0.63 -3.15 1.64
C PHE A 205 -0.57 -4.26 0.58
N GLY A 206 -1.56 -4.22 -0.32
CA GLY A 206 -1.80 -5.23 -1.34
C GLY A 206 -2.84 -4.80 -2.39
N PRO A 207 -3.15 -5.66 -3.38
CA PRO A 207 -3.99 -5.32 -4.53
C PRO A 207 -5.50 -5.37 -4.21
N LEU A 208 -5.92 -4.76 -3.09
CA LEU A 208 -7.30 -4.80 -2.57
C LEU A 208 -7.96 -3.44 -2.69
N VAL A 209 -9.18 -3.39 -3.24
CA VAL A 209 -9.99 -2.19 -3.46
C VAL A 209 -11.32 -2.33 -2.73
N PRO A 210 -11.47 -1.83 -1.49
CA PRO A 210 -12.75 -1.77 -0.82
C PRO A 210 -13.54 -0.54 -1.29
N LEU A 211 -14.77 -0.75 -1.78
CA LEU A 211 -15.69 0.31 -2.17
C LEU A 211 -16.65 0.65 -1.02
N LEU A 212 -16.64 1.91 -0.62
CA LEU A 212 -17.54 2.52 0.35
C LEU A 212 -18.36 3.61 -0.35
N THR A 213 -19.58 3.84 0.08
CA THR A 213 -20.42 4.91 -0.48
C THR A 213 -20.52 6.09 0.47
N PHE A 214 -20.74 7.30 -0.08
CA PHE A 214 -21.07 8.49 0.67
C PHE A 214 -22.10 9.34 -0.09
N LYS A 215 -22.76 10.29 0.60
CA LYS A 215 -23.83 11.12 0.07
C LYS A 215 -23.47 12.58 -0.09
N ASP A 216 -22.66 13.11 0.82
CA ASP A 216 -22.30 14.52 0.84
C ASP A 216 -20.88 14.74 1.33
N THR A 217 -20.40 15.98 1.16
CA THR A 217 -19.03 16.38 1.48
C THR A 217 -18.72 16.25 2.97
N ASP A 218 -19.63 16.66 3.84
CA ASP A 218 -19.40 16.64 5.29
C ASP A 218 -19.27 15.20 5.80
N GLU A 219 -20.10 14.30 5.28
CA GLU A 219 -20.03 12.88 5.59
C GLU A 219 -18.67 12.30 5.18
N VAL A 220 -18.25 12.49 3.93
CA VAL A 220 -17.02 11.85 3.44
C VAL A 220 -15.79 12.44 4.10
N VAL A 221 -15.73 13.74 4.36
CA VAL A 221 -14.62 14.39 5.06
C VAL A 221 -14.50 13.83 6.48
N ARG A 222 -15.61 13.74 7.22
CA ARG A 222 -15.59 13.16 8.57
C ARG A 222 -15.10 11.71 8.56
N ARG A 223 -15.63 10.86 7.66
CA ARG A 223 -15.29 9.43 7.56
C ARG A 223 -13.86 9.22 7.07
N ALA A 224 -13.39 10.01 6.12
CA ALA A 224 -12.01 9.94 5.62
C ALA A 224 -10.99 10.29 6.71
N ASN A 225 -11.34 11.20 7.64
CA ASN A 225 -10.48 11.59 8.77
C ASN A 225 -10.63 10.71 10.01
N ASP A 226 -11.60 9.79 10.04
CA ASP A 226 -11.77 8.83 11.16
C ASP A 226 -10.76 7.67 11.03
N ASN A 227 -9.48 8.03 11.15
CA ASN A 227 -8.35 7.11 11.04
C ASN A 227 -7.09 7.69 11.68
N ASP A 228 -6.35 6.86 12.40
CA ASP A 228 -5.09 7.25 13.07
C ASP A 228 -3.89 7.38 12.13
N LEU A 229 -4.04 6.98 10.86
CA LEU A 229 -2.98 7.01 9.85
C LEU A 229 -3.23 8.15 8.87
N GLY A 230 -2.19 8.94 8.58
CA GLY A 230 -2.28 10.05 7.63
C GLY A 230 -0.99 10.21 6.85
N LEU A 231 -1.07 10.04 5.51
CA LEU A 231 0.07 10.21 4.62
C LEU A 231 -0.33 10.85 3.29
N ALA A 232 -1.29 10.24 2.56
CA ALA A 232 -1.79 10.77 1.30
C ALA A 232 -3.33 10.69 1.23
N SER A 233 -3.92 11.52 0.38
CA SER A 233 -5.34 11.47 0.03
C SER A 233 -5.53 11.80 -1.45
N TYR A 234 -6.59 11.29 -2.06
CA TYR A 234 -6.94 11.49 -3.46
C TYR A 234 -8.38 11.95 -3.54
N ILE A 235 -8.62 13.07 -4.21
CA ILE A 235 -9.95 13.65 -4.35
C ILE A 235 -10.19 13.96 -5.83
N TYR A 236 -11.32 13.49 -6.34
CA TYR A 236 -11.75 13.68 -7.72
C TYR A 236 -13.11 14.38 -7.74
N THR A 237 -13.12 15.58 -8.23
CA THR A 237 -14.26 16.49 -8.43
C THR A 237 -13.90 17.49 -9.52
N ASN A 238 -14.87 18.12 -10.19
CA ASN A 238 -14.68 19.21 -11.13
C ASN A 238 -14.72 20.58 -10.46
#